data_4b47e317604499ce7db8682c7b6c04f5
#
_entry.id   4b47e317604499ce7db8682c7b6c04f5
#
_cell.length_a   1.000
_cell.length_b   1.000
_cell.length_c   1.000
_cell.angle_alpha   90.00
_cell.angle_beta   90.00
_cell.angle_gamma   90.00
#
_symmetry.space_group_name_H-M   'P 1'
#
loop_
_entity.id
_entity.type
_entity.pdbx_description
1 polymer ?
#
loop_
_entity_poly.entity_id
_entity_poly.type
_entity_poly.pdbx_seq_one_letter_code
_entity_poly.pdbx_strand_id
1 'polypeptide(L)'
;MHRRLVHLSLLVTCGVGLTACPTERFRHEKYTCNSGAFGIAEIIVNDTSVGDMAKIIGYSHEKEVKILSSSKSVITTKMDDTSIKIDRNTGTVRVKRGKHYAVLACSKSVFTM
;
A
#
# COMPACT_ATOMS: atom_id res chain seq x y z
N MET A 1 40.13 32.74 -14.09
CA MET A 1 39.77 32.45 -13.81
C MET A 1 39.19 31.97 -13.55
N HIS A 2 38.98 31.61 -13.43
CA HIS A 2 38.42 31.03 -13.00
C HIS A 2 37.87 30.39 -12.66
N ARG A 3 37.90 30.25 -12.69
CA ARG A 3 37.47 29.56 -12.32
C ARG A 3 36.72 29.23 -11.75
N ARG A 4 36.77 29.35 -11.65
CA ARG A 4 36.14 28.96 -11.04
C ARG A 4 35.23 28.69 -10.80
N LEU A 5 35.02 28.54 -10.96
CA LEU A 5 34.13 28.17 -10.60
C LEU A 5 33.56 27.47 -10.46
N VAL A 6 33.76 27.44 -10.85
CA VAL A 6 33.31 26.72 -10.58
C VAL A 6 32.82 26.09 -10.05
N HIS A 7 32.78 25.96 -9.95
CA HIS A 7 32.33 25.21 -9.25
C HIS A 7 31.48 25.01 -8.78
N LEU A 8 31.64 25.12 -8.76
CA LEU A 8 30.83 24.98 -8.13
C LEU A 8 29.94 24.64 -8.17
N SER A 9 29.85 24.42 -8.46
CA SER A 9 28.93 24.06 -8.34
C SER A 9 28.56 23.27 -8.25
N LEU A 10 28.65 22.77 -8.43
CA LEU A 10 28.14 21.93 -8.21
C LEU A 10 27.71 21.45 -7.58
N LEU A 11 27.94 21.39 -7.43
CA LEU A 11 27.44 20.93 -6.61
C LEU A 11 26.51 20.77 -6.20
N VAL A 12 26.42 20.76 -6.15
CA VAL A 12 25.45 20.63 -5.61
C VAL A 12 24.55 19.99 -5.82
N THR A 13 24.51 19.56 -6.27
CA THR A 13 23.74 19.05 -6.28
C THR A 13 23.27 18.25 -5.93
N CYS A 14 23.28 17.76 -5.90
CA CYS A 14 22.71 17.09 -5.40
C CYS A 14 22.18 17.01 -4.76
N GLY A 15 22.54 17.21 -4.83
CA GLY A 15 22.19 17.08 -3.95
C GLY A 15 21.40 17.16 -3.71
N VAL A 16 21.33 17.45 -4.00
CA VAL A 16 20.57 17.37 -3.49
C VAL A 16 19.71 16.72 -3.75
N GLY A 17 19.53 16.70 -4.44
CA GLY A 17 18.49 16.06 -4.60
C GLY A 17 18.17 14.88 -4.06
N LEU A 18 18.45 14.25 -4.11
CA LEU A 18 18.13 13.26 -3.51
C LEU A 18 17.22 13.15 -2.57
N THR A 19 16.94 13.79 -2.30
CA THR A 19 16.42 13.91 -1.04
C THR A 19 14.99 13.59 -0.89
N ALA A 20 14.14 13.87 -1.80
CA ALA A 20 12.72 13.68 -1.59
C ALA A 20 12.27 12.26 -1.76
N CYS A 21 12.96 11.49 -2.51
CA CYS A 21 12.49 10.18 -2.85
C CYS A 21 12.37 9.22 -1.71
N PRO A 22 13.24 9.21 -0.72
CA PRO A 22 13.16 8.20 0.33
C PRO A 22 11.90 8.21 1.15
N THR A 23 11.24 9.33 1.27
CA THR A 23 10.09 9.37 2.15
C THR A 23 8.94 8.53 1.66
N GLU A 24 8.84 8.29 0.35
CA GLU A 24 7.74 7.50 -0.17
C GLU A 24 7.89 6.02 0.11
N ARG A 25 9.07 5.57 0.45
CA ARG A 25 9.27 4.16 0.73
C ARG A 25 8.63 3.73 2.04
N PHE A 26 8.27 4.68 2.88
CA PHE A 26 7.70 4.38 4.19
C PHE A 26 6.23 4.74 4.26
N ARG A 27 5.56 4.71 3.13
CA ARG A 27 4.14 5.00 3.09
C ARG A 27 3.35 3.73 3.38
N HIS A 28 2.51 3.79 4.39
CA HIS A 28 1.66 2.69 4.80
C HIS A 28 0.21 3.05 4.54
N GLU A 29 -0.56 2.12 4.02
CA GLU A 29 -1.99 2.28 3.84
C GLU A 29 -2.70 1.28 4.73
N LYS A 30 -3.69 1.76 5.45
CA LYS A 30 -4.46 0.92 6.36
C LYS A 30 -5.93 1.08 6.03
N TYR A 31 -6.61 -0.03 5.85
CA TYR A 31 -8.02 -0.06 5.53
C TYR A 31 -8.75 -0.72 6.68
N THR A 32 -9.61 0.04 7.37
CA THR A 32 -10.38 -0.45 8.50
C THR A 32 -11.81 -0.71 8.04
N CYS A 33 -12.24 -1.95 8.11
CA CYS A 33 -13.50 -2.40 7.55
C CYS A 33 -14.49 -2.68 8.67
N ASN A 34 -15.74 -2.28 8.48
CA ASN A 34 -16.74 -2.37 9.53
C ASN A 34 -17.66 -3.57 9.42
N SER A 35 -17.82 -4.14 8.23
CA SER A 35 -18.86 -5.14 8.04
C SER A 35 -18.52 -6.51 8.62
N GLY A 36 -17.26 -6.83 8.76
CA GLY A 36 -16.85 -8.14 9.25
C GLY A 36 -17.07 -9.28 8.28
N ALA A 37 -17.47 -9.00 7.05
CA ALA A 37 -17.67 -10.04 6.06
C ALA A 37 -16.34 -10.76 5.79
N PHE A 38 -16.40 -12.08 5.63
CA PHE A 38 -15.23 -12.94 5.46
C PHE A 38 -14.25 -12.84 6.62
N GLY A 39 -14.66 -12.27 7.75
CA GLY A 39 -13.82 -12.15 8.92
C GLY A 39 -12.72 -11.09 8.81
N ILE A 40 -12.81 -10.19 7.85
CA ILE A 40 -11.78 -9.17 7.63
C ILE A 40 -12.13 -7.91 8.43
N ALA A 41 -11.23 -7.53 9.32
CA ALA A 41 -11.40 -6.30 10.11
C ALA A 41 -10.49 -5.19 9.60
N GLU A 42 -9.25 -5.51 9.25
CA GLU A 42 -8.28 -4.52 8.76
C GLU A 42 -7.38 -5.11 7.70
N ILE A 43 -6.92 -4.26 6.80
CA ILE A 43 -5.91 -4.65 5.83
C ILE A 43 -4.81 -3.59 5.92
N ILE A 44 -3.58 -4.02 6.16
CA ILE A 44 -2.43 -3.13 6.28
C ILE A 44 -1.48 -3.42 5.13
N VAL A 45 -1.19 -2.37 4.35
CA VAL A 45 -0.28 -2.47 3.22
C VAL A 45 0.92 -1.59 3.52
N ASN A 46 2.04 -2.21 3.90
CA ASN A 46 3.25 -1.48 4.23
C ASN A 46 3.99 -0.99 3.00
N ASP A 47 3.91 -1.75 1.93
CA ASP A 47 4.52 -1.39 0.67
C ASP A 47 3.55 -1.84 -0.41
N THR A 48 3.38 -1.02 -1.42
CA THR A 48 2.36 -1.29 -2.44
C THR A 48 2.91 -1.97 -3.69
N SER A 49 4.11 -2.50 -3.64
CA SER A 49 4.73 -3.15 -4.78
C SER A 49 4.29 -4.61 -4.89
N VAL A 50 4.22 -5.08 -6.12
CA VAL A 50 3.90 -6.49 -6.38
C VAL A 50 4.96 -7.37 -5.74
N GLY A 51 4.52 -8.42 -5.07
CA GLY A 51 5.40 -9.33 -4.36
C GLY A 51 5.65 -8.98 -2.91
N ASP A 52 5.34 -7.74 -2.52
CA ASP A 52 5.43 -7.36 -1.12
C ASP A 52 4.25 -7.91 -0.35
N MET A 53 4.38 -7.92 0.97
CA MET A 53 3.38 -8.54 1.83
C MET A 53 2.40 -7.51 2.35
N ALA A 54 1.14 -7.88 2.37
CA ALA A 54 0.09 -7.14 3.05
C ALA A 54 -0.38 -8.00 4.22
N LYS A 55 -0.91 -7.35 5.25
CA LYS A 55 -1.39 -8.06 6.43
C LYS A 55 -2.91 -7.94 6.49
N ILE A 56 -3.58 -9.09 6.56
CA ILE A 56 -5.03 -9.16 6.71
C ILE A 56 -5.31 -9.50 8.17
N ILE A 57 -5.98 -8.60 8.88
CA ILE A 57 -6.29 -8.80 10.28
C ILE A 57 -7.78 -9.12 10.41
N GLY A 58 -8.07 -10.27 10.96
CA GLY A 58 -9.42 -10.68 11.27
C GLY A 58 -9.70 -10.53 12.75
N TYR A 59 -10.87 -11.01 13.18
CA TYR A 59 -11.26 -10.88 14.58
C TYR A 59 -10.53 -11.85 15.48
N SER A 60 -10.02 -12.94 14.96
CA SER A 60 -9.34 -13.95 15.77
C SER A 60 -7.97 -14.34 15.25
N HIS A 61 -7.54 -13.79 14.13
CA HIS A 61 -6.27 -14.17 13.54
C HIS A 61 -5.79 -13.09 12.59
N GLU A 62 -4.52 -13.16 12.23
CA GLU A 62 -3.98 -12.30 11.18
C GLU A 62 -3.17 -13.16 10.22
N LYS A 63 -3.05 -12.70 8.99
CA LYS A 63 -2.42 -13.46 7.94
C LYS A 63 -1.69 -12.52 7.00
N GLU A 64 -0.48 -12.91 6.59
CA GLU A 64 0.27 -12.16 5.60
C GLU A 64 0.04 -12.76 4.23
N VAL A 65 -0.18 -11.89 3.24
CA VAL A 65 -0.46 -12.31 1.87
C VAL A 65 0.37 -11.47 0.92
N LYS A 66 0.69 -12.02 -0.24
CA LYS A 66 1.46 -11.29 -1.24
C LYS A 66 0.55 -10.42 -2.08
N ILE A 67 1.05 -9.24 -2.44
CA ILE A 67 0.37 -8.36 -3.38
C ILE A 67 0.59 -8.93 -4.77
N LEU A 68 -0.49 -9.26 -5.45
CA LEU A 68 -0.45 -9.88 -6.77
C LEU A 68 -0.40 -8.86 -7.89
N SER A 69 -1.11 -7.74 -7.72
CA SER A 69 -1.04 -6.63 -8.67
C SER A 69 -1.24 -5.33 -7.91
N SER A 70 -0.67 -4.26 -8.43
CA SER A 70 -0.73 -2.97 -7.77
C SER A 70 -0.67 -1.86 -8.80
N SER A 71 -1.56 -0.87 -8.64
CA SER A 71 -1.55 0.34 -9.43
C SER A 71 -1.87 1.50 -8.50
N LYS A 72 -1.98 2.70 -9.05
CA LYS A 72 -2.35 3.86 -8.25
C LYS A 72 -3.76 3.75 -7.68
N SER A 73 -4.61 2.98 -8.32
CA SER A 73 -6.02 2.91 -7.94
C SER A 73 -6.44 1.58 -7.36
N VAL A 74 -5.73 0.50 -7.63
CA VAL A 74 -6.18 -0.84 -7.25
C VAL A 74 -5.01 -1.69 -6.78
N ILE A 75 -5.23 -2.42 -5.70
CA ILE A 75 -4.32 -3.47 -5.24
C ILE A 75 -5.12 -4.76 -5.19
N THR A 76 -4.56 -5.84 -5.76
CA THR A 76 -5.20 -7.15 -5.65
C THR A 76 -4.29 -8.09 -4.88
N THR A 77 -4.92 -8.92 -4.07
CA THR A 77 -4.23 -9.95 -3.32
C THR A 77 -5.15 -11.14 -3.15
N LYS A 78 -4.64 -12.19 -2.54
CA LYS A 78 -5.41 -13.41 -2.36
C LYS A 78 -5.04 -14.03 -1.02
N MET A 79 -6.06 -14.37 -0.25
CA MET A 79 -5.89 -15.04 1.02
C MET A 79 -6.51 -16.42 0.89
N ASP A 80 -5.65 -17.45 0.76
CA ASP A 80 -6.08 -18.81 0.45
C ASP A 80 -6.90 -18.83 -0.86
N ASP A 81 -8.17 -19.15 -0.82
CA ASP A 81 -9.04 -19.16 -1.99
C ASP A 81 -9.90 -17.91 -2.11
N THR A 82 -9.62 -16.89 -1.31
CA THR A 82 -10.38 -15.65 -1.28
C THR A 82 -9.63 -14.56 -2.04
N SER A 83 -10.24 -14.05 -3.11
CA SER A 83 -9.67 -12.95 -3.88
C SER A 83 -10.06 -11.63 -3.23
N ILE A 84 -9.11 -10.73 -3.10
CA ILE A 84 -9.33 -9.44 -2.45
C ILE A 84 -8.87 -8.34 -3.39
N LYS A 85 -9.76 -7.40 -3.68
CA LYS A 85 -9.46 -6.27 -4.56
C LYS A 85 -9.74 -4.98 -3.81
N ILE A 86 -8.70 -4.18 -3.63
CA ILE A 86 -8.78 -2.95 -2.85
C ILE A 86 -8.79 -1.74 -3.78
N ASP A 87 -9.85 -0.93 -3.67
CA ASP A 87 -9.91 0.34 -4.37
C ASP A 87 -9.18 1.37 -3.51
N ARG A 88 -8.02 1.81 -3.97
CA ARG A 88 -7.16 2.70 -3.19
C ARG A 88 -7.70 4.11 -3.09
N ASN A 89 -8.61 4.49 -3.97
CA ASN A 89 -9.17 5.84 -3.96
C ASN A 89 -10.34 5.96 -3.00
N THR A 90 -11.17 4.93 -2.91
CA THR A 90 -12.38 5.00 -2.10
C THR A 90 -12.30 4.19 -0.80
N GLY A 91 -11.37 3.25 -0.71
CA GLY A 91 -11.31 2.34 0.43
C GLY A 91 -12.25 1.16 0.31
N THR A 92 -12.94 1.02 -0.81
CA THR A 92 -13.85 -0.11 -1.03
C THR A 92 -13.03 -1.37 -1.27
N VAL A 93 -13.39 -2.44 -0.60
CA VAL A 93 -12.71 -3.73 -0.75
C VAL A 93 -13.71 -4.75 -1.23
N ARG A 94 -13.41 -5.38 -2.37
CA ARG A 94 -14.26 -6.44 -2.93
C ARG A 94 -13.63 -7.78 -2.64
N VAL A 95 -14.42 -8.67 -2.08
CA VAL A 95 -13.94 -9.98 -1.63
C VAL A 95 -14.78 -11.06 -2.29
N LYS A 96 -14.12 -12.08 -2.82
CA LYS A 96 -14.81 -13.16 -3.50
C LYS A 96 -14.19 -14.51 -3.13
N ARG A 97 -15.04 -15.44 -2.72
CA ARG A 97 -14.62 -16.81 -2.43
C ARG A 97 -15.64 -17.74 -3.08
N GLY A 98 -15.25 -18.37 -4.19
CA GLY A 98 -16.18 -19.20 -4.94
C GLY A 98 -17.36 -18.40 -5.43
N LYS A 99 -18.56 -18.75 -4.98
CA LYS A 99 -19.77 -18.02 -5.34
C LYS A 99 -20.11 -16.90 -4.37
N HIS A 100 -19.41 -16.82 -3.26
CA HIS A 100 -19.67 -15.80 -2.25
C HIS A 100 -18.94 -14.52 -2.59
N TYR A 101 -19.64 -13.39 -2.46
CA TYR A 101 -19.12 -12.11 -2.84
C TYR A 101 -19.58 -11.05 -1.83
N ALA A 102 -18.70 -10.17 -1.46
CA ALA A 102 -19.04 -9.07 -0.57
C ALA A 102 -18.25 -7.82 -0.93
N VAL A 103 -18.86 -6.68 -0.68
CA VAL A 103 -18.21 -5.38 -0.84
C VAL A 103 -18.10 -4.77 0.54
N LEU A 104 -16.88 -4.52 0.98
CA LEU A 104 -16.61 -3.95 2.29
C LEU A 104 -16.34 -2.46 2.12
N ALA A 105 -17.07 -1.65 2.87
CA ALA A 105 -16.79 -0.23 2.92
C ALA A 105 -15.76 -0.01 4.02
N CYS A 106 -14.53 0.27 3.64
CA CYS A 106 -13.44 0.41 4.58
C CYS A 106 -12.98 1.87 4.61
N SER A 107 -12.51 2.31 5.77
CA SER A 107 -11.93 3.64 5.93
C SER A 107 -10.44 3.53 5.67
N LYS A 108 -9.93 4.36 4.77
CA LYS A 108 -8.53 4.37 4.42
C LYS A 108 -7.77 5.40 5.23
N SER A 109 -6.65 4.99 5.81
CA SER A 109 -5.70 5.89 6.46
C SER A 109 -4.35 5.71 5.81
N VAL A 110 -3.61 6.79 5.65
CA VAL A 110 -2.28 6.76 5.07
C VAL A 110 -1.30 7.30 6.10
N PHE A 111 -0.25 6.54 6.34
CA PHE A 111 0.79 6.94 7.28
C PHE A 111 2.11 7.05 6.53
N THR A 112 2.83 8.14 6.79
CA THR A 112 4.15 8.36 6.21
C THR A 112 5.15 8.44 7.34
N MET A 113 6.26 7.70 7.22
CA MET A 113 7.27 7.72 8.25
C MET A 113 8.56 8.31 7.75
#